data_fba81e8ddeb04b7a9c7d66ddd0645822
#
_entry.id   fba81e8ddeb04b7a9c7d66ddd0645822
#
_cell.length_a   1.000
_cell.length_b   1.000
_cell.length_c   1.000
_cell.angle_alpha   90.00
_cell.angle_beta   90.00
_cell.angle_gamma   90.00
#
_symmetry.space_group_name_H-M   'P 1'
#
loop_
_entity.id
_entity.type
_entity.pdbx_description
1 polymer ?
#
loop_
_entity_poly.entity_id
_entity_poly.type
_entity_poly.pdbx_seq_one_letter_code
_entity_poly.pdbx_strand_id
1 'polypeptide(L)'
;MKKLKLLAVLAIGALMFSSCSKIDYKSFVGTWGVEKIDYYNIDYAGNPIAGSMESYDFDPNSTDNGIQLIFRDNKTGEMRDSAIDSLAVIDEETGEIDHYIVCPDTVMVYPFVYTYDESSKSLYMEMDYGDRIRTFRMYISNFTDKSFIYENEYIKDYVEKAYLKRISNTTSKSASREMKKHPHKPGSFLSGR
;
A
#
# COMPACT_ATOMS: atom_id res chain seq x y z
N MET A 1 20.81 5.48 -49.95
CA MET A 1 20.72 6.21 -48.64
C MET A 1 19.34 6.15 -47.95
N LYS A 2 18.21 6.06 -48.64
CA LYS A 2 16.86 5.96 -48.00
C LYS A 2 16.62 4.63 -47.26
N LYS A 3 17.17 3.49 -47.76
CA LYS A 3 17.01 2.16 -47.14
C LYS A 3 17.79 2.01 -45.81
N LEU A 4 18.91 2.71 -45.67
CA LEU A 4 19.72 2.67 -44.42
C LEU A 4 19.03 3.42 -43.26
N LYS A 5 18.32 4.53 -43.58
CA LYS A 5 17.56 5.27 -42.58
C LYS A 5 16.34 4.50 -42.04
N LEU A 6 15.73 3.67 -42.88
CA LEU A 6 14.58 2.84 -42.46
C LEU A 6 15.00 1.72 -41.53
N LEU A 7 16.17 1.10 -41.78
CA LEU A 7 16.72 0.08 -40.89
C LEU A 7 17.14 0.61 -39.52
N ALA A 8 17.67 1.83 -39.44
CA ALA A 8 18.00 2.48 -38.17
C ALA A 8 16.76 2.80 -37.33
N VAL A 9 15.64 3.22 -37.94
CA VAL A 9 14.40 3.51 -37.24
C VAL A 9 13.76 2.22 -36.71
N LEU A 10 13.82 1.12 -37.46
CA LEU A 10 13.34 -0.19 -37.03
C LEU A 10 14.19 -0.77 -35.88
N ALA A 11 15.51 -0.56 -35.90
CA ALA A 11 16.38 -1.02 -34.82
C ALA A 11 16.13 -0.24 -33.49
N ILE A 12 15.87 1.06 -33.58
CA ILE A 12 15.55 1.91 -32.40
C ILE A 12 14.15 1.52 -31.84
N GLY A 13 13.18 1.25 -32.72
CA GLY A 13 11.86 0.76 -32.32
C GLY A 13 11.90 -0.59 -31.59
N ALA A 14 12.75 -1.52 -32.02
CA ALA A 14 12.91 -2.84 -31.41
C ALA A 14 13.59 -2.78 -30.02
N LEU A 15 14.42 -1.78 -29.75
CA LEU A 15 15.08 -1.58 -28.45
C LEU A 15 14.14 -1.02 -27.37
N MET A 16 13.01 -0.41 -27.78
CA MET A 16 12.03 0.13 -26.82
C MET A 16 11.08 -0.94 -26.25
N PHE A 17 11.02 -2.13 -26.84
CA PHE A 17 10.09 -3.21 -26.41
C PHE A 17 10.73 -4.30 -25.54
N SER A 18 12.01 -4.19 -25.17
CA SER A 18 12.70 -5.29 -24.50
C SER A 18 12.97 -5.08 -23.01
N SER A 19 12.19 -4.25 -22.31
CA SER A 19 12.25 -4.14 -20.87
C SER A 19 10.94 -4.53 -20.20
N CYS A 20 10.39 -5.69 -20.55
CA CYS A 20 9.54 -6.41 -19.61
C CYS A 20 10.47 -7.05 -18.56
N SER A 21 11.00 -6.24 -17.64
CA SER A 21 11.67 -6.79 -16.48
C SER A 21 10.64 -7.61 -15.72
N LYS A 22 10.94 -8.90 -15.56
CA LYS A 22 10.13 -9.80 -14.77
C LYS A 22 9.95 -9.21 -13.37
N ILE A 23 8.71 -8.98 -12.96
CA ILE A 23 8.43 -8.50 -11.61
C ILE A 23 8.57 -9.69 -10.66
N ASP A 24 9.37 -9.55 -9.64
CA ASP A 24 9.50 -10.47 -8.53
C ASP A 24 9.41 -9.72 -7.19
N TYR A 25 9.51 -10.44 -6.06
CA TYR A 25 9.43 -9.80 -4.76
C TYR A 25 10.55 -8.75 -4.53
N LYS A 26 11.73 -8.88 -5.19
CA LYS A 26 12.83 -7.93 -5.07
C LYS A 26 12.53 -6.61 -5.78
N SER A 27 11.65 -6.65 -6.77
CA SER A 27 11.21 -5.44 -7.49
C SER A 27 10.51 -4.44 -6.57
N PHE A 28 9.93 -4.92 -5.46
CA PHE A 28 9.28 -4.07 -4.46
C PHE A 28 10.27 -3.48 -3.44
N VAL A 29 11.47 -4.05 -3.28
CA VAL A 29 12.43 -3.60 -2.25
C VAL A 29 12.70 -2.11 -2.35
N GLY A 30 12.56 -1.41 -1.20
CA GLY A 30 12.68 0.05 -1.09
C GLY A 30 11.53 0.66 -0.30
N THR A 31 11.47 2.00 -0.34
CA THR A 31 10.41 2.78 0.31
C THR A 31 9.49 3.36 -0.74
N TRP A 32 8.20 3.16 -0.54
CA TRP A 32 7.13 3.61 -1.41
C TRP A 32 6.16 4.47 -0.62
N GLY A 33 5.87 5.67 -1.11
CA GLY A 33 4.85 6.56 -0.54
C GLY A 33 3.56 6.47 -1.33
N VAL A 34 2.45 6.51 -0.63
CA VAL A 34 1.12 6.60 -1.24
C VAL A 34 0.91 8.03 -1.72
N GLU A 35 0.55 8.21 -3.00
CA GLU A 35 0.16 9.51 -3.59
C GLU A 35 -1.35 9.72 -3.52
N LYS A 36 -2.11 8.63 -3.66
CA LYS A 36 -3.57 8.69 -3.73
C LYS A 36 -4.18 7.36 -3.33
N ILE A 37 -5.34 7.40 -2.71
CA ILE A 37 -6.21 6.24 -2.50
C ILE A 37 -7.60 6.58 -3.03
N ASP A 38 -8.13 5.70 -3.86
CA ASP A 38 -9.51 5.70 -4.29
C ASP A 38 -10.25 4.55 -3.62
N TYR A 39 -11.37 4.82 -2.98
CA TYR A 39 -12.31 3.82 -2.46
C TYR A 39 -13.57 3.84 -3.31
N TYR A 40 -14.06 2.68 -3.70
CA TYR A 40 -15.30 2.57 -4.47
C TYR A 40 -15.99 1.23 -4.31
N ASN A 41 -17.31 1.23 -4.51
CA ASN A 41 -18.08 0.00 -4.57
C ASN A 41 -18.05 -0.59 -5.99
N ILE A 42 -18.14 -1.91 -6.07
CA ILE A 42 -18.26 -2.65 -7.32
C ILE A 42 -19.61 -3.38 -7.40
N ASP A 43 -20.11 -3.55 -8.62
CA ASP A 43 -21.30 -4.36 -8.89
C ASP A 43 -20.95 -5.87 -8.95
N TYR A 44 -21.94 -6.73 -9.11
CA TYR A 44 -21.75 -8.17 -9.22
C TYR A 44 -20.88 -8.61 -10.41
N ALA A 45 -20.67 -7.74 -11.40
CA ALA A 45 -19.77 -7.98 -12.54
C ALA A 45 -18.36 -7.46 -12.30
N GLY A 46 -18.10 -6.83 -11.12
CA GLY A 46 -16.81 -6.25 -10.76
C GLY A 46 -16.57 -4.85 -11.32
N ASN A 47 -17.59 -4.16 -11.84
CA ASN A 47 -17.43 -2.80 -12.36
C ASN A 47 -17.66 -1.77 -11.26
N PRO A 48 -16.90 -0.64 -11.24
CA PRO A 48 -17.14 0.44 -10.31
C PRO A 48 -18.56 1.02 -10.44
N ILE A 49 -19.23 1.18 -9.32
CA ILE A 49 -20.56 1.81 -9.26
C ILE A 49 -20.38 3.33 -9.39
N ALA A 50 -21.09 3.92 -10.35
CA ALA A 50 -21.01 5.36 -10.58
C ALA A 50 -21.43 6.15 -9.34
N GLY A 51 -20.63 7.15 -8.95
CA GLY A 51 -20.87 8.02 -7.81
C GLY A 51 -20.50 7.43 -6.45
N SER A 52 -19.93 6.21 -6.39
CA SER A 52 -19.46 5.61 -5.13
C SER A 52 -17.99 5.91 -4.83
N MET A 53 -17.27 6.60 -5.73
CA MET A 53 -15.84 6.83 -5.58
C MET A 53 -15.56 7.99 -4.63
N GLU A 54 -14.72 7.71 -3.63
CA GLU A 54 -14.11 8.69 -2.73
C GLU A 54 -12.59 8.66 -2.95
N SER A 55 -11.96 9.82 -3.01
CA SER A 55 -10.53 9.96 -3.29
C SER A 55 -9.83 10.77 -2.23
N TYR A 56 -8.66 10.29 -1.81
CA TYR A 56 -7.80 10.93 -0.82
C TYR A 56 -6.40 11.08 -1.40
N ASP A 57 -5.87 12.30 -1.41
CA ASP A 57 -4.53 12.63 -1.89
C ASP A 57 -3.57 12.76 -0.71
N PHE A 58 -2.35 12.24 -0.87
CA PHE A 58 -1.28 12.27 0.13
C PHE A 58 0.00 12.84 -0.48
N ASP A 59 0.87 13.41 0.33
CA ASP A 59 2.26 13.65 -0.08
C ASP A 59 3.09 12.38 0.17
N PRO A 60 3.56 11.68 -0.87
CA PRO A 60 4.31 10.44 -0.71
C PRO A 60 5.63 10.62 0.05
N ASN A 61 6.17 11.84 0.12
CA ASN A 61 7.40 12.15 0.85
C ASN A 61 7.13 12.63 2.28
N SER A 62 5.88 12.89 2.65
CA SER A 62 5.55 13.37 3.98
C SER A 62 5.80 12.30 5.04
N THR A 63 6.34 12.73 6.16
CA THR A 63 6.48 11.93 7.38
C THR A 63 5.39 12.25 8.41
N ASP A 64 4.65 13.33 8.19
CA ASP A 64 3.71 13.90 9.15
C ASP A 64 2.24 13.75 8.72
N ASN A 65 2.01 13.53 7.41
CA ASN A 65 0.68 13.28 6.86
C ASN A 65 0.82 12.41 5.61
N GLY A 66 1.15 11.16 5.79
CA GLY A 66 1.37 10.25 4.67
C GLY A 66 1.38 8.78 5.08
N ILE A 67 1.28 7.94 4.07
CA ILE A 67 1.35 6.49 4.22
C ILE A 67 2.55 5.99 3.42
N GLN A 68 3.43 5.22 4.07
CA GLN A 68 4.61 4.66 3.45
C GLN A 68 4.66 3.14 3.64
N LEU A 69 5.02 2.43 2.58
CA LEU A 69 5.32 1.00 2.60
C LEU A 69 6.83 0.80 2.40
N ILE A 70 7.48 0.14 3.35
CA ILE A 70 8.91 -0.17 3.31
C ILE A 70 9.06 -1.66 3.14
N PHE A 71 9.57 -2.09 1.98
CA PHE A 71 9.83 -3.50 1.67
C PHE A 71 11.31 -3.81 1.78
N ARG A 72 11.66 -4.92 2.45
CA ARG A 72 13.03 -5.40 2.63
C ARG A 72 13.28 -6.67 1.81
N ASP A 73 14.53 -6.94 1.48
CA ASP A 73 14.93 -8.09 0.65
C ASP A 73 14.73 -9.46 1.32
N ASN A 74 14.60 -9.48 2.65
CA ASN A 74 14.25 -10.67 3.43
C ASN A 74 12.75 -10.97 3.50
N LYS A 75 11.94 -10.34 2.63
CA LYS A 75 10.48 -10.48 2.56
C LYS A 75 9.73 -9.96 3.79
N THR A 76 10.35 -9.11 4.57
CA THR A 76 9.68 -8.36 5.64
C THR A 76 9.50 -6.91 5.24
N GLY A 77 8.64 -6.20 5.94
CA GLY A 77 8.45 -4.77 5.73
C GLY A 77 7.74 -4.11 6.90
N GLU A 78 7.42 -2.85 6.71
CA GLU A 78 6.57 -2.09 7.62
C GLU A 78 5.74 -1.08 6.83
N MET A 79 4.50 -0.91 7.24
CA MET A 79 3.67 0.22 6.85
C MET A 79 3.80 1.28 7.93
N ARG A 80 4.06 2.51 7.51
CA ARG A 80 4.04 3.70 8.37
C ARG A 80 2.87 4.55 7.95
N ASP A 81 1.99 4.82 8.89
CA ASP A 81 0.82 5.65 8.68
C ASP A 81 0.88 6.83 9.65
N SER A 82 1.12 8.01 9.10
CA SER A 82 1.13 9.29 9.82
C SER A 82 -0.07 10.17 9.43
N ALA A 83 -0.98 9.66 8.59
CA ALA A 83 -2.19 10.37 8.18
C ALA A 83 -3.35 10.21 9.18
N ILE A 84 -3.15 9.44 10.25
CA ILE A 84 -4.17 9.23 11.27
C ILE A 84 -4.17 10.40 12.24
N ASP A 85 -5.12 11.32 12.05
CA ASP A 85 -5.30 12.48 12.95
C ASP A 85 -6.03 12.12 14.23
N SER A 86 -6.88 11.09 14.18
CA SER A 86 -7.72 10.69 15.31
C SER A 86 -8.13 9.23 15.23
N LEU A 87 -8.33 8.62 16.38
CA LEU A 87 -8.87 7.28 16.54
C LEU A 87 -10.28 7.37 17.12
N ALA A 88 -11.25 6.70 16.46
CA ALA A 88 -12.58 6.57 16.99
C ALA A 88 -12.57 5.62 18.20
N VAL A 89 -13.12 6.06 19.32
CA VAL A 89 -13.42 5.23 20.48
C VAL A 89 -14.87 4.77 20.35
N ILE A 90 -15.07 3.47 20.37
CA ILE A 90 -16.38 2.86 20.24
C ILE A 90 -16.91 2.52 21.61
N ASP A 91 -18.15 2.90 21.88
CA ASP A 91 -18.90 2.43 23.03
C ASP A 91 -19.16 0.92 22.91
N GLU A 92 -18.72 0.14 23.89
CA GLU A 92 -18.78 -1.33 23.85
C GLU A 92 -20.22 -1.87 23.98
N GLU A 93 -21.15 -1.09 24.56
CA GLU A 93 -22.53 -1.52 24.75
C GLU A 93 -23.39 -1.22 23.52
N THR A 94 -23.17 -0.07 22.91
CA THR A 94 -24.01 0.39 21.77
C THR A 94 -23.39 0.10 20.41
N GLY A 95 -22.05 -0.04 20.33
CA GLY A 95 -21.30 -0.16 19.09
C GLY A 95 -21.19 1.15 18.30
N GLU A 96 -21.61 2.27 18.89
CA GLU A 96 -21.53 3.60 18.28
C GLU A 96 -20.19 4.30 18.64
N ILE A 97 -19.83 5.32 17.87
CA ILE A 97 -18.66 6.15 18.18
C ILE A 97 -19.01 7.04 19.38
N ASP A 98 -18.32 6.81 20.50
CA ASP A 98 -18.46 7.63 21.70
C ASP A 98 -17.72 8.98 21.54
N HIS A 99 -16.42 8.91 21.18
CA HIS A 99 -15.63 10.10 20.93
C HIS A 99 -14.41 9.78 20.04
N TYR A 100 -13.65 10.82 19.65
CA TYR A 100 -12.39 10.68 18.94
C TYR A 100 -11.23 11.07 19.85
N ILE A 101 -10.18 10.24 19.89
CA ILE A 101 -8.90 10.61 20.50
C ILE A 101 -8.06 11.24 19.40
N VAL A 102 -7.73 12.51 19.57
CA VAL A 102 -6.80 13.22 18.67
C VAL A 102 -5.39 12.68 18.92
N CYS A 103 -4.73 12.20 17.87
CA CYS A 103 -3.39 11.61 17.89
C CYS A 103 -2.42 12.49 17.08
N PRO A 104 -2.16 13.75 17.45
CA PRO A 104 -1.27 14.60 16.70
C PRO A 104 0.15 14.00 16.70
N ASP A 105 0.83 14.08 15.57
CA ASP A 105 2.23 13.67 15.41
C ASP A 105 2.50 12.18 15.69
N THR A 106 1.48 11.32 15.62
CA THR A 106 1.62 9.89 15.86
C THR A 106 1.84 9.15 14.55
N VAL A 107 2.98 8.46 14.45
CA VAL A 107 3.23 7.51 13.36
C VAL A 107 2.87 6.11 13.83
N MET A 108 1.84 5.52 13.23
CA MET A 108 1.52 4.11 13.45
C MET A 108 2.42 3.25 12.57
N VAL A 109 3.05 2.23 13.17
CA VAL A 109 3.95 1.33 12.45
C VAL A 109 3.43 -0.09 12.55
N TYR A 110 3.13 -0.67 11.38
CA TYR A 110 2.61 -2.03 11.27
C TYR A 110 3.63 -2.91 10.53
N PRO A 111 4.34 -3.81 11.22
CA PRO A 111 5.23 -4.75 10.56
C PRO A 111 4.45 -5.75 9.71
N PHE A 112 5.06 -6.19 8.60
CA PHE A 112 4.46 -7.20 7.74
C PHE A 112 5.51 -8.15 7.16
N VAL A 113 5.05 -9.31 6.74
CA VAL A 113 5.75 -10.20 5.81
C VAL A 113 5.02 -10.20 4.48
N TYR A 114 5.75 -10.42 3.38
CA TYR A 114 5.16 -10.36 2.05
C TYR A 114 5.72 -11.41 1.09
N THR A 115 4.88 -11.79 0.13
CA THR A 115 5.26 -12.61 -1.02
C THR A 115 4.58 -12.07 -2.27
N TYR A 116 5.20 -12.30 -3.44
CA TYR A 116 4.63 -11.92 -4.72
C TYR A 116 4.44 -13.16 -5.60
N ASP A 117 3.24 -13.32 -6.13
CA ASP A 117 2.90 -14.33 -7.12
C ASP A 117 2.80 -13.65 -8.50
N GLU A 118 3.76 -14.00 -9.37
CA GLU A 118 3.84 -13.46 -10.72
C GLU A 118 2.66 -13.91 -11.59
N SER A 119 2.17 -15.12 -11.40
CA SER A 119 1.11 -15.70 -12.23
C SER A 119 -0.22 -14.96 -12.06
N SER A 120 -0.55 -14.57 -10.83
CA SER A 120 -1.75 -13.80 -10.50
C SER A 120 -1.49 -12.30 -10.37
N LYS A 121 -0.24 -11.85 -10.54
CA LYS A 121 0.19 -10.46 -10.28
C LYS A 121 -0.25 -9.95 -8.91
N SER A 122 -0.21 -10.82 -7.92
CA SER A 122 -0.70 -10.52 -6.58
C SER A 122 0.43 -10.43 -5.58
N LEU A 123 0.42 -9.37 -4.78
CA LEU A 123 1.24 -9.19 -3.59
C LEU A 123 0.40 -9.63 -2.38
N TYR A 124 0.86 -10.63 -1.66
CA TYR A 124 0.26 -11.08 -0.41
C TYR A 124 1.03 -10.48 0.74
N MET A 125 0.33 -9.85 1.68
CA MET A 125 0.91 -9.25 2.87
C MET A 125 0.18 -9.75 4.11
N GLU A 126 0.94 -10.21 5.10
CA GLU A 126 0.45 -10.49 6.44
C GLU A 126 0.94 -9.38 7.37
N MET A 127 0.04 -8.53 7.80
CA MET A 127 0.33 -7.34 8.59
C MET A 127 -0.09 -7.55 10.04
N ASP A 128 0.82 -7.23 10.95
CA ASP A 128 0.61 -7.33 12.40
C ASP A 128 0.13 -5.98 12.95
N TYR A 129 -1.11 -5.97 13.45
CA TYR A 129 -1.73 -4.81 14.11
C TYR A 129 -1.56 -4.84 15.63
N GLY A 130 -0.80 -5.80 16.17
CA GLY A 130 -0.54 -5.98 17.59
C GLY A 130 -1.56 -6.85 18.31
N ASP A 131 -2.84 -6.66 18.04
CA ASP A 131 -3.93 -7.49 18.57
C ASP A 131 -4.33 -8.63 17.62
N ARG A 132 -4.02 -8.47 16.33
CA ARG A 132 -4.38 -9.43 15.26
C ARG A 132 -3.46 -9.31 14.05
N ILE A 133 -3.34 -10.42 13.32
CA ILE A 133 -2.71 -10.46 12.01
C ILE A 133 -3.81 -10.40 10.95
N ARG A 134 -3.65 -9.55 9.94
CA ARG A 134 -4.53 -9.50 8.77
C ARG A 134 -3.75 -9.86 7.52
N THR A 135 -4.37 -10.63 6.64
CA THR A 135 -3.83 -10.96 5.33
C THR A 135 -4.51 -10.10 4.28
N PHE A 136 -3.69 -9.45 3.45
CA PHE A 136 -4.13 -8.65 2.31
C PHE A 136 -3.67 -9.32 1.03
N ARG A 137 -4.53 -9.31 0.02
CA ARG A 137 -4.18 -9.67 -1.35
C ARG A 137 -4.34 -8.44 -2.22
N MET A 138 -3.22 -7.93 -2.69
CA MET A 138 -3.16 -6.72 -3.51
C MET A 138 -2.87 -7.09 -4.95
N TYR A 139 -3.76 -6.76 -5.87
CA TYR A 139 -3.55 -6.94 -7.31
C TYR A 139 -2.70 -5.80 -7.85
N ILE A 140 -1.53 -6.13 -8.38
CA ILE A 140 -0.55 -5.14 -8.84
C ILE A 140 -0.76 -4.84 -10.32
N SER A 141 -0.83 -3.55 -10.64
CA SER A 141 -0.92 -3.04 -12.01
C SER A 141 0.05 -1.88 -12.22
N ASN A 142 0.33 -1.56 -13.49
CA ASN A 142 1.18 -0.44 -13.90
C ASN A 142 2.53 -0.35 -13.17
N PHE A 143 3.13 -1.52 -12.87
CA PHE A 143 4.39 -1.58 -12.16
C PHE A 143 5.54 -1.04 -13.00
N THR A 144 6.31 -0.11 -12.43
CA THR A 144 7.56 0.43 -12.95
C THR A 144 8.59 0.47 -11.81
N ASP A 145 9.82 0.85 -12.11
CA ASP A 145 10.85 1.12 -11.09
C ASP A 145 10.55 2.35 -10.21
N LYS A 146 9.58 3.19 -10.62
CA LYS A 146 9.22 4.45 -9.95
C LYS A 146 7.84 4.45 -9.33
N SER A 147 6.93 3.62 -9.79
CA SER A 147 5.54 3.62 -9.35
C SER A 147 4.86 2.29 -9.59
N PHE A 148 3.83 2.01 -8.82
CA PHE A 148 2.87 0.96 -9.10
C PHE A 148 1.49 1.31 -8.51
N ILE A 149 0.48 0.57 -8.96
CA ILE A 149 -0.88 0.66 -8.44
C ILE A 149 -1.21 -0.70 -7.84
N TYR A 150 -1.86 -0.71 -6.68
CA TYR A 150 -2.52 -1.92 -6.21
C TYR A 150 -4.03 -1.71 -6.06
N GLU A 151 -4.77 -2.80 -6.19
CA GLU A 151 -6.17 -2.90 -5.86
C GLU A 151 -6.35 -4.02 -4.84
N ASN A 152 -7.09 -3.73 -3.77
CA ASN A 152 -7.41 -4.66 -2.71
C ASN A 152 -8.91 -4.63 -2.45
N GLU A 153 -9.57 -5.78 -2.47
CA GLU A 153 -10.95 -5.92 -2.03
C GLU A 153 -10.94 -5.95 -0.49
N TYR A 154 -11.14 -4.78 0.10
CA TYR A 154 -11.05 -4.58 1.55
C TYR A 154 -12.18 -5.28 2.31
N ILE A 155 -13.41 -5.14 1.79
CA ILE A 155 -14.60 -5.85 2.21
C ILE A 155 -15.31 -6.28 0.92
N LYS A 156 -16.21 -7.25 1.02
CA LYS A 156 -17.00 -7.68 -0.14
C LYS A 156 -17.62 -6.47 -0.85
N ASP A 157 -17.42 -6.40 -2.16
CA ASP A 157 -17.95 -5.35 -3.05
C ASP A 157 -17.38 -3.93 -2.80
N TYR A 158 -16.31 -3.78 -1.97
CA TYR A 158 -15.66 -2.51 -1.67
C TYR A 158 -14.15 -2.58 -1.93
N VAL A 159 -13.67 -1.79 -2.86
CA VAL A 159 -12.30 -1.82 -3.36
C VAL A 159 -11.54 -0.59 -2.90
N GLU A 160 -10.33 -0.84 -2.41
CA GLU A 160 -9.28 0.15 -2.19
C GLU A 160 -8.31 0.07 -3.36
N LYS A 161 -8.06 1.21 -4.03
CA LYS A 161 -7.08 1.35 -5.09
C LYS A 161 -6.06 2.41 -4.70
N ALA A 162 -4.83 2.00 -4.49
CA ALA A 162 -3.77 2.92 -4.08
C ALA A 162 -2.72 3.11 -5.18
N TYR A 163 -2.23 4.33 -5.29
CA TYR A 163 -1.21 4.77 -6.22
C TYR A 163 0.06 5.07 -5.44
N LEU A 164 1.13 4.34 -5.74
CA LEU A 164 2.37 4.43 -4.99
C LEU A 164 3.51 4.94 -5.87
N LYS A 165 4.37 5.74 -5.25
CA LYS A 165 5.59 6.28 -5.84
C LYS A 165 6.78 5.84 -5.03
N ARG A 166 7.84 5.44 -5.71
CA ARG A 166 9.10 5.10 -5.05
C ARG A 166 9.78 6.34 -4.51
N ILE A 167 10.05 6.35 -3.19
CA ILE A 167 10.79 7.40 -2.51
C ILE A 167 12.29 7.06 -2.49
N SER A 168 12.62 5.80 -2.20
CA SER A 168 14.01 5.35 -2.07
C SER A 168 14.17 3.89 -2.47
N ASN A 169 15.32 3.58 -3.09
CA ASN A 169 15.74 2.20 -3.37
C ASN A 169 16.43 1.53 -2.16
N THR A 170 16.78 2.32 -1.14
CA THR A 170 17.40 1.81 0.07
C THR A 170 16.35 1.63 1.15
N THR A 171 16.33 0.45 1.76
CA THR A 171 15.67 0.27 3.04
C THR A 171 16.49 1.01 4.07
N SER A 172 15.97 2.12 4.63
CA SER A 172 16.61 2.73 5.79
C SER A 172 16.80 1.63 6.83
N LYS A 173 18.02 1.40 7.30
CA LYS A 173 18.24 0.54 8.46
C LYS A 173 17.35 1.12 9.54
N SER A 174 16.30 0.40 9.91
CA SER A 174 15.48 0.72 11.04
C SER A 174 16.44 1.05 12.18
N ALA A 175 16.46 2.29 12.62
CA ALA A 175 16.95 2.59 13.93
C ALA A 175 16.01 1.81 14.85
N SER A 176 16.47 0.66 15.32
CA SER A 176 15.82 -0.12 16.37
C SER A 176 15.90 0.71 17.66
N ARG A 177 15.07 1.75 17.73
CA ARG A 177 14.71 2.33 19.01
C ARG A 177 13.80 1.31 19.63
N GLU A 178 14.30 0.69 20.70
CA GLU A 178 13.51 -0.11 21.62
C GLU A 178 12.15 0.56 21.80
N MET A 179 11.11 -0.12 21.31
CA MET A 179 9.74 0.22 21.66
C MET A 179 9.65 0.04 23.17
N LYS A 180 9.65 1.15 23.92
CA LYS A 180 9.17 1.12 25.29
C LYS A 180 7.75 0.59 25.21
N LYS A 181 7.56 -0.64 25.67
CA LYS A 181 6.25 -1.26 25.86
C LYS A 181 5.46 -0.33 26.79
N HIS A 182 4.61 0.49 26.20
CA HIS A 182 3.53 1.08 26.98
C HIS A 182 2.56 -0.07 27.24
N PRO A 183 2.15 -0.30 28.50
CA PRO A 183 1.16 -1.30 28.83
C PRO A 183 -0.19 -0.79 28.24
N HIS A 184 -0.53 -1.30 27.06
CA HIS A 184 -1.88 -1.15 26.54
C HIS A 184 -2.82 -1.94 27.44
N LYS A 185 -3.76 -1.25 28.09
CA LYS A 185 -5.01 -1.88 28.49
C LYS A 185 -5.72 -2.32 27.20
N PRO A 186 -6.22 -3.55 27.10
CA PRO A 186 -6.95 -4.01 25.94
C PRO A 186 -8.26 -3.21 25.81
N GLY A 187 -8.27 -2.21 24.94
CA GLY A 187 -9.49 -1.65 24.41
C GLY A 187 -9.91 -2.51 23.22
N SER A 188 -11.12 -3.02 23.26
CA SER A 188 -11.69 -3.87 22.23
C SER A 188 -11.81 -3.10 20.93
N PHE A 189 -11.03 -3.52 19.92
CA PHE A 189 -11.21 -3.04 18.54
C PHE A 189 -12.22 -3.93 17.82
N LEU A 190 -13.24 -3.27 17.31
CA LEU A 190 -14.32 -3.71 16.46
C LEU A 190 -14.15 -5.08 15.79
N SER A 191 -14.97 -6.03 16.21
CA SER A 191 -15.42 -7.10 15.34
C SER A 191 -16.58 -6.56 14.48
N GLY A 192 -16.29 -6.08 13.27
CA GLY A 192 -17.34 -5.90 12.27
C GLY A 192 -17.89 -7.27 11.87
N ARG A 193 -19.18 -7.45 12.09
CA ARG A 193 -19.98 -8.53 11.50
C ARG A 193 -20.32 -8.18 10.07
#